data_2531b1d1d82de811a695a4dc9091ac36
#
_entry.id   2531b1d1d82de811a695a4dc9091ac36
#
_cell.length_a   1.000
_cell.length_b   1.000
_cell.length_c   1.000
_cell.angle_alpha   90.00
_cell.angle_beta   90.00
_cell.angle_gamma   90.00
#
_symmetry.space_group_name_H-M   'P 1'
#
loop_
_entity.id
_entity.type
_entity.pdbx_description
1 polymer ?
#
loop_
_entity_poly.entity_id
_entity_poly.type
_entity_poly.pdbx_seq_one_letter_code
_entity_poly.pdbx_strand_id
1 'polypeptide(L)'
;MLLGTKFFQKSLMVILGLVLTTVSTAQPSKAASFNYQGDTTNEPIWRRVAPGNPPTLISGEKDGNLGMSVPYTVFDFTVDQSGLYTISGESQLTPPANRKWDIFLALYQENFNPTEQLSNVLIANTTTNGSAVTFNQELLTGQKYFLVTTGRRVNDFGGFSNTISGLGQITPIPESDLISAMLATGGITLLLYKRKVVLKI
;
A
#
# COMPACT_ATOMS: atom_id res chain seq x y z
N MET A 1 21.93 92.06 -21.47
CA MET A 1 22.42 90.78 -21.97
C MET A 1 22.32 89.76 -20.81
N LEU A 2 21.19 89.15 -20.69
CA LEU A 2 20.91 88.22 -19.59
C LEU A 2 20.92 86.81 -20.10
N LEU A 3 21.84 85.97 -19.60
CA LEU A 3 21.88 84.55 -19.84
C LEU A 3 20.90 83.81 -18.87
N GLY A 4 19.94 83.19 -19.45
CA GLY A 4 19.00 82.32 -18.69
C GLY A 4 19.58 80.92 -18.52
N THR A 5 19.83 80.53 -17.30
CA THR A 5 20.16 79.12 -16.92
C THR A 5 18.94 78.31 -16.77
N LYS A 6 18.80 77.27 -17.64
CA LYS A 6 17.73 76.26 -17.53
C LYS A 6 18.14 75.19 -16.53
N PHE A 7 17.45 75.09 -15.43
CA PHE A 7 17.55 73.97 -14.48
C PHE A 7 16.83 72.74 -15.06
N PHE A 8 17.59 71.65 -15.32
CA PHE A 8 17.05 70.37 -15.60
C PHE A 8 16.73 69.63 -14.29
N GLN A 9 15.45 69.51 -13.99
CA GLN A 9 14.95 68.72 -12.86
C GLN A 9 14.88 67.25 -13.28
N LYS A 10 15.78 66.43 -12.76
CA LYS A 10 15.77 64.96 -12.95
C LYS A 10 14.79 64.38 -11.94
N SER A 11 13.63 63.93 -12.40
CA SER A 11 12.68 63.13 -11.59
C SER A 11 13.28 61.75 -11.35
N LEU A 12 13.63 61.50 -10.11
CA LEU A 12 14.02 60.15 -9.63
C LEU A 12 12.77 59.35 -9.34
N MET A 13 12.41 58.42 -10.24
CA MET A 13 11.28 57.52 -10.06
C MET A 13 11.73 56.34 -9.20
N VAL A 14 11.36 56.33 -7.90
CA VAL A 14 11.60 55.22 -7.00
C VAL A 14 10.50 54.21 -7.25
N ILE A 15 10.84 53.10 -7.93
CA ILE A 15 9.97 51.93 -8.08
C ILE A 15 10.04 51.11 -6.79
N LEU A 16 9.07 51.25 -5.93
CA LEU A 16 8.92 50.40 -4.74
C LEU A 16 8.37 49.03 -5.16
N GLY A 17 9.29 48.07 -5.40
CA GLY A 17 8.90 46.69 -5.72
C GLY A 17 8.28 46.03 -4.49
N LEU A 18 6.96 45.80 -4.50
CA LEU A 18 6.24 45.02 -3.51
C LEU A 18 6.51 43.52 -3.75
N VAL A 19 7.44 42.93 -2.99
CA VAL A 19 7.68 41.49 -3.01
C VAL A 19 6.56 40.83 -2.22
N LEU A 20 5.55 40.31 -2.92
CA LEU A 20 4.54 39.44 -2.32
C LEU A 20 5.16 38.07 -2.05
N THR A 21 5.63 37.84 -0.83
CA THR A 21 5.97 36.49 -0.37
C THR A 21 4.69 35.73 -0.11
N THR A 22 4.32 34.85 -1.02
CA THR A 22 3.24 33.87 -0.76
C THR A 22 3.75 32.87 0.27
N VAL A 23 3.34 33.03 1.51
CA VAL A 23 3.51 32.01 2.54
C VAL A 23 2.58 30.85 2.17
N SER A 24 3.13 29.81 1.54
CA SER A 24 2.44 28.54 1.33
C SER A 24 2.26 27.88 2.70
N THR A 25 1.08 28.01 3.29
CA THR A 25 0.74 27.22 4.49
C THR A 25 0.57 25.77 4.06
N ALA A 26 1.57 24.93 4.35
CA ALA A 26 1.43 23.50 4.21
C ALA A 26 0.25 23.06 5.09
N GLN A 27 -0.83 22.62 4.47
CA GLN A 27 -1.92 21.99 5.22
C GLN A 27 -1.37 20.75 5.92
N PRO A 28 -1.71 20.51 7.20
CA PRO A 28 -1.33 19.27 7.86
C PRO A 28 -1.90 18.11 7.04
N SER A 29 -1.03 17.24 6.57
CA SER A 29 -1.40 16.02 5.87
C SER A 29 -2.26 15.19 6.82
N LYS A 30 -3.53 14.98 6.47
CA LYS A 30 -4.42 14.13 7.23
C LYS A 30 -3.95 12.68 7.00
N ALA A 31 -3.69 11.95 8.09
CA ALA A 31 -3.36 10.54 8.00
C ALA A 31 -4.43 9.80 7.19
N ALA A 32 -4.00 9.09 6.16
CA ALA A 32 -4.86 8.23 5.37
C ALA A 32 -4.90 6.84 6.00
N SER A 33 -6.03 6.14 5.83
CA SER A 33 -6.21 4.76 6.25
C SER A 33 -6.89 3.99 5.14
N PHE A 34 -6.36 2.83 4.82
CA PHE A 34 -6.89 1.89 3.86
C PHE A 34 -7.18 0.56 4.56
N ASN A 35 -8.43 0.09 4.44
CA ASN A 35 -8.87 -1.17 5.03
C ASN A 35 -9.30 -2.13 3.91
N TYR A 36 -8.90 -3.39 4.03
CA TYR A 36 -9.37 -4.44 3.13
C TYR A 36 -9.59 -5.75 3.89
N GLN A 37 -10.39 -6.61 3.30
CA GLN A 37 -10.69 -7.94 3.82
C GLN A 37 -10.29 -9.00 2.80
N GLY A 38 -10.00 -10.19 3.28
CA GLY A 38 -9.69 -11.36 2.47
C GLY A 38 -9.95 -12.64 3.23
N ASP A 39 -9.67 -13.74 2.58
CA ASP A 39 -9.76 -15.09 3.15
C ASP A 39 -8.60 -15.92 2.62
N THR A 40 -7.90 -16.61 3.51
CA THR A 40 -6.77 -17.48 3.15
C THR A 40 -7.18 -18.94 2.96
N THR A 41 -8.46 -19.27 3.07
CA THR A 41 -8.97 -20.62 2.89
C THR A 41 -8.83 -21.10 1.45
N ASN A 42 -8.16 -22.24 1.23
CA ASN A 42 -7.87 -22.84 -0.09
C ASN A 42 -6.94 -22.01 -0.99
N GLU A 43 -6.27 -21.01 -0.44
CA GLU A 43 -5.27 -20.24 -1.14
C GLU A 43 -3.95 -21.02 -1.31
N PRO A 44 -3.04 -20.58 -2.22
CA PRO A 44 -1.72 -21.18 -2.37
C PRO A 44 -0.96 -21.27 -1.05
N ILE A 45 -0.17 -22.32 -0.89
CA ILE A 45 0.62 -22.54 0.33
C ILE A 45 2.08 -22.16 0.12
N TRP A 46 2.73 -21.68 1.18
CA TRP A 46 4.15 -21.37 1.18
C TRP A 46 4.80 -21.73 2.50
N ARG A 47 6.14 -21.70 2.51
CA ARG A 47 6.94 -21.69 3.73
C ARG A 47 7.18 -20.25 4.13
N ARG A 48 6.55 -19.77 5.20
CA ARG A 48 6.74 -18.38 5.64
C ARG A 48 8.10 -18.15 6.30
N VAL A 49 8.46 -16.88 6.48
CA VAL A 49 9.59 -16.44 7.31
C VAL A 49 9.26 -16.52 8.81
N ALA A 50 10.29 -16.47 9.67
CA ALA A 50 10.10 -16.20 11.09
C ALA A 50 9.80 -14.72 11.33
N PRO A 51 9.08 -14.35 12.41
CA PRO A 51 8.89 -12.95 12.77
C PRO A 51 10.22 -12.25 13.02
N GLY A 52 10.32 -10.98 12.63
CA GLY A 52 11.52 -10.18 12.83
C GLY A 52 11.58 -8.91 11.98
N ASN A 53 12.56 -8.07 12.27
CA ASN A 53 12.92 -6.89 11.51
C ASN A 53 14.46 -6.76 11.44
N PRO A 54 15.13 -7.25 10.39
CA PRO A 54 14.59 -8.07 9.31
C PRO A 54 14.19 -9.50 9.76
N PRO A 55 13.30 -10.17 9.02
CA PRO A 55 12.94 -11.57 9.27
C PRO A 55 14.07 -12.55 8.97
N THR A 56 13.97 -13.77 9.50
CA THR A 56 14.87 -14.88 9.21
C THR A 56 14.10 -16.08 8.65
N LEU A 57 14.79 -17.11 8.19
CA LEU A 57 14.13 -18.36 7.84
C LEU A 57 13.58 -19.03 9.09
N ILE A 58 12.41 -19.61 8.96
CA ILE A 58 11.87 -20.45 10.02
C ILE A 58 12.68 -21.74 10.09
N SER A 59 13.16 -22.10 11.28
CA SER A 59 13.90 -23.34 11.50
C SER A 59 12.92 -24.52 11.57
N GLY A 60 12.89 -25.29 10.49
CA GLY A 60 11.78 -26.13 10.02
C GLY A 60 11.32 -27.30 10.89
N GLU A 61 12.07 -27.83 11.83
CA GLU A 61 11.70 -29.12 12.45
C GLU A 61 11.34 -29.07 13.94
N LYS A 62 11.80 -28.06 14.67
CA LYS A 62 11.60 -28.02 16.13
C LYS A 62 10.20 -27.54 16.56
N ASP A 63 9.50 -26.86 15.68
CA ASP A 63 8.24 -26.17 16.04
C ASP A 63 7.00 -26.84 15.45
N GLY A 64 7.07 -28.07 14.99
CA GLY A 64 5.96 -28.90 14.46
C GLY A 64 4.82 -28.09 13.84
N ASN A 65 4.69 -28.03 12.55
CA ASN A 65 3.65 -27.33 11.81
C ASN A 65 3.71 -25.78 11.82
N LEU A 66 4.76 -25.16 12.38
CA LEU A 66 4.91 -23.71 12.32
C LEU A 66 5.33 -23.25 10.92
N GLY A 67 4.39 -22.72 10.17
CA GLY A 67 4.66 -21.92 8.96
C GLY A 67 5.33 -22.65 7.78
N MET A 68 5.35 -23.99 7.77
CA MET A 68 6.00 -24.76 6.69
C MET A 68 5.14 -24.91 5.44
N SER A 69 3.82 -24.89 5.59
CA SER A 69 2.84 -25.02 4.50
C SER A 69 1.57 -24.29 4.93
N VAL A 70 1.64 -22.98 4.93
CA VAL A 70 0.52 -22.13 5.35
C VAL A 70 -0.10 -21.44 4.15
N PRO A 71 -1.43 -21.38 4.03
CA PRO A 71 -2.05 -20.65 2.95
C PRO A 71 -1.84 -19.15 3.11
N TYR A 72 -1.71 -18.43 1.98
CA TYR A 72 -1.42 -17.01 1.98
C TYR A 72 -2.20 -16.26 0.89
N THR A 73 -2.43 -14.98 1.16
CA THR A 73 -2.85 -13.99 0.16
C THR A 73 -1.84 -12.86 0.09
N VAL A 74 -1.82 -12.15 -1.04
CA VAL A 74 -0.94 -10.99 -1.25
C VAL A 74 -1.79 -9.79 -1.59
N PHE A 75 -1.46 -8.64 -1.01
CA PHE A 75 -2.05 -7.35 -1.33
C PHE A 75 -0.97 -6.39 -1.80
N ASP A 76 -1.04 -6.00 -3.07
CA ASP A 76 -0.08 -5.13 -3.74
C ASP A 76 -0.51 -3.68 -3.62
N PHE A 77 0.40 -2.79 -3.24
CA PHE A 77 0.08 -1.38 -3.10
C PHE A 77 1.29 -0.46 -3.28
N THR A 78 1.01 0.82 -3.48
CA THR A 78 1.96 1.93 -3.39
C THR A 78 1.46 2.98 -2.41
N VAL A 79 2.35 3.88 -2.01
CA VAL A 79 2.01 5.06 -1.22
C VAL A 79 2.42 6.33 -1.98
N ASP A 80 1.66 7.41 -1.84
CA ASP A 80 1.94 8.69 -2.50
C ASP A 80 2.83 9.63 -1.69
N GLN A 81 3.08 9.32 -0.42
CA GLN A 81 4.01 10.05 0.45
C GLN A 81 4.91 9.08 1.21
N SER A 82 6.20 9.42 1.30
CA SER A 82 7.14 8.68 2.14
C SER A 82 6.91 9.00 3.61
N GLY A 83 7.06 8.00 4.49
CA GLY A 83 6.95 8.17 5.94
C GLY A 83 6.64 6.89 6.68
N LEU A 84 6.40 7.03 7.98
CA LEU A 84 6.07 5.92 8.85
C LEU A 84 4.60 5.51 8.67
N TYR A 85 4.40 4.24 8.33
CA TYR A 85 3.08 3.62 8.22
C TYR A 85 2.89 2.57 9.28
N THR A 86 1.69 2.50 9.82
CA THR A 86 1.24 1.44 10.71
C THR A 86 0.44 0.42 9.90
N ILE A 87 0.85 -0.84 9.97
CA ILE A 87 0.18 -1.97 9.32
C ILE A 87 -0.33 -2.90 10.40
N SER A 88 -1.61 -3.22 10.34
CA SER A 88 -2.25 -4.13 11.28
C SER A 88 -3.13 -5.14 10.58
N GLY A 89 -3.31 -6.29 11.21
CA GLY A 89 -4.19 -7.35 10.72
C GLY A 89 -4.88 -8.06 11.87
N GLU A 90 -6.10 -8.48 11.61
CA GLU A 90 -6.95 -9.19 12.55
C GLU A 90 -7.64 -10.36 11.84
N SER A 91 -7.57 -11.55 12.44
CA SER A 91 -8.29 -12.71 11.95
C SER A 91 -9.77 -12.63 12.34
N GLN A 92 -10.63 -13.12 11.47
CA GLN A 92 -12.07 -13.27 11.75
C GLN A 92 -12.35 -14.59 12.47
N LEU A 93 -13.53 -14.71 13.04
CA LEU A 93 -13.99 -15.95 13.64
C LEU A 93 -14.22 -17.02 12.56
N THR A 94 -13.62 -18.19 12.72
CA THR A 94 -13.73 -19.29 11.76
C THR A 94 -14.72 -20.35 12.27
N PRO A 95 -15.82 -20.60 11.57
CA PRO A 95 -16.71 -21.72 11.88
C PRO A 95 -16.00 -23.08 11.66
N PRO A 96 -16.42 -24.16 12.38
CA PRO A 96 -17.43 -24.19 13.42
C PRO A 96 -16.93 -23.79 14.82
N ALA A 97 -15.62 -23.63 14.99
CA ALA A 97 -15.02 -23.43 16.31
C ALA A 97 -15.25 -22.03 16.90
N ASN A 98 -15.75 -21.09 16.13
CA ASN A 98 -15.96 -19.69 16.53
C ASN A 98 -14.75 -19.07 17.25
N ARG A 99 -13.55 -19.39 16.81
CA ARG A 99 -12.32 -18.85 17.36
C ARG A 99 -11.56 -18.08 16.29
N LYS A 100 -10.81 -17.08 16.73
CA LYS A 100 -9.81 -16.40 15.91
C LYS A 100 -8.59 -17.30 15.76
N TRP A 101 -7.95 -17.24 14.59
CA TRP A 101 -6.70 -17.92 14.29
C TRP A 101 -5.51 -16.97 14.46
N ASP A 102 -4.30 -17.50 14.61
CA ASP A 102 -3.09 -16.71 14.80
C ASP A 102 -2.63 -16.14 13.45
N ILE A 103 -2.95 -14.88 13.20
CA ILE A 103 -2.58 -14.18 11.96
C ILE A 103 -1.10 -13.84 11.94
N PHE A 104 -0.51 -13.95 10.76
CA PHE A 104 0.87 -13.57 10.47
C PHE A 104 0.89 -12.62 9.27
N LEU A 105 1.61 -11.50 9.40
CA LEU A 105 1.83 -10.53 8.33
C LEU A 105 3.31 -10.46 7.99
N ALA A 106 3.63 -10.40 6.69
CA ALA A 106 4.97 -10.10 6.19
C ALA A 106 4.88 -9.02 5.10
N LEU A 107 5.72 -8.01 5.19
CA LEU A 107 5.80 -6.94 4.22
C LEU A 107 7.05 -7.09 3.37
N TYR A 108 6.87 -7.07 2.07
CA TYR A 108 7.91 -7.11 1.05
C TYR A 108 7.93 -5.79 0.27
N GLN A 109 9.08 -5.46 -0.29
CA GLN A 109 9.21 -4.37 -1.27
C GLN A 109 9.61 -4.93 -2.64
N GLU A 110 9.31 -4.18 -3.71
CA GLU A 110 9.67 -4.49 -5.11
C GLU A 110 9.03 -5.75 -5.68
N ASN A 111 9.18 -6.89 -5.02
CA ASN A 111 8.67 -8.19 -5.46
C ASN A 111 8.44 -9.13 -4.28
N PHE A 112 7.44 -9.99 -4.41
CA PHE A 112 7.22 -11.13 -3.53
C PHE A 112 7.38 -12.44 -4.32
N ASN A 113 8.28 -13.32 -3.86
CA ASN A 113 8.46 -14.65 -4.40
C ASN A 113 8.32 -15.69 -3.27
N PRO A 114 7.28 -16.53 -3.28
CA PRO A 114 7.04 -17.51 -2.21
C PRO A 114 8.12 -18.60 -2.11
N THR A 115 8.98 -18.76 -3.14
CA THR A 115 10.11 -19.71 -3.13
C THR A 115 11.41 -19.08 -2.63
N GLU A 116 11.46 -17.75 -2.52
CA GLU A 116 12.62 -16.96 -2.06
C GLU A 116 12.23 -16.03 -0.92
N GLN A 117 11.76 -16.61 0.18
CA GLN A 117 11.06 -15.93 1.26
C GLN A 117 11.82 -14.78 1.93
N LEU A 118 13.16 -14.79 1.87
CA LEU A 118 13.99 -13.72 2.41
C LEU A 118 14.33 -12.62 1.41
N SER A 119 14.05 -12.83 0.12
CA SER A 119 14.27 -11.79 -0.89
C SER A 119 13.25 -10.67 -0.71
N ASN A 120 13.76 -9.43 -0.56
CA ASN A 120 12.95 -8.21 -0.46
C ASN A 120 12.01 -8.10 0.76
N VAL A 121 12.08 -9.02 1.73
CA VAL A 121 11.30 -8.92 2.95
C VAL A 121 11.85 -7.82 3.86
N LEU A 122 10.97 -6.93 4.33
CA LEU A 122 11.31 -5.83 5.24
C LEU A 122 11.09 -6.22 6.70
N ILE A 123 9.89 -6.69 6.99
CA ILE A 123 9.45 -6.98 8.36
C ILE A 123 8.38 -8.07 8.31
N ALA A 124 8.35 -8.89 9.35
CA ALA A 124 7.27 -9.82 9.59
C ALA A 124 6.92 -9.88 11.07
N ASN A 125 5.64 -10.01 11.37
CA ASN A 125 5.15 -10.12 12.72
C ASN A 125 3.95 -11.07 12.81
N THR A 126 3.69 -11.57 14.00
CA THR A 126 2.57 -12.47 14.29
C THR A 126 2.05 -12.23 15.69
N THR A 127 0.89 -12.80 15.93
CA THR A 127 0.27 -12.82 17.24
C THR A 127 0.03 -14.25 17.71
N THR A 128 -0.36 -14.39 18.94
CA THR A 128 -0.83 -15.63 19.53
C THR A 128 -2.21 -15.42 20.12
N ASN A 129 -2.99 -16.48 20.25
CA ASN A 129 -4.34 -16.44 20.82
C ASN A 129 -5.35 -15.59 20.04
N GLY A 130 -5.15 -15.47 18.72
CA GLY A 130 -6.05 -14.75 17.82
C GLY A 130 -6.14 -13.24 18.05
N SER A 131 -5.16 -12.64 18.72
CA SER A 131 -5.08 -11.18 18.87
C SER A 131 -4.73 -10.50 17.55
N ALA A 132 -4.93 -9.19 17.44
CA ALA A 132 -4.46 -8.42 16.29
C ALA A 132 -2.93 -8.35 16.25
N VAL A 133 -2.36 -8.39 15.05
CA VAL A 133 -0.93 -8.14 14.80
C VAL A 133 -0.76 -6.70 14.31
N THR A 134 0.30 -6.03 14.76
CA THR A 134 0.62 -4.66 14.33
C THR A 134 2.12 -4.45 14.25
N PHE A 135 2.57 -3.69 13.28
CA PHE A 135 3.94 -3.18 13.18
C PHE A 135 3.98 -1.84 12.43
N ASN A 136 5.08 -1.13 12.61
CA ASN A 136 5.36 0.11 11.90
C ASN A 136 6.51 -0.10 10.93
N GLN A 137 6.43 0.53 9.75
CA GLN A 137 7.47 0.47 8.73
C GLN A 137 7.53 1.80 7.97
N GLU A 138 8.75 2.30 7.71
CA GLU A 138 8.97 3.39 6.77
C GLU A 138 8.69 2.92 5.35
N LEU A 139 7.76 3.58 4.66
CA LEU A 139 7.44 3.34 3.26
C LEU A 139 7.86 4.55 2.42
N LEU A 140 8.33 4.28 1.21
CA LEU A 140 8.79 5.28 0.26
C LEU A 140 7.80 5.44 -0.90
N THR A 141 7.55 6.68 -1.29
CA THR A 141 6.71 6.98 -2.46
C THR A 141 7.31 6.37 -3.74
N GLY A 142 6.45 5.88 -4.62
CA GLY A 142 6.84 5.25 -5.90
C GLY A 142 7.36 3.82 -5.78
N GLN A 143 7.54 3.31 -4.56
CA GLN A 143 7.93 1.93 -4.29
C GLN A 143 6.70 1.03 -4.26
N LYS A 144 6.80 -0.17 -4.85
CA LYS A 144 5.78 -1.23 -4.70
C LYS A 144 6.00 -2.01 -3.42
N TYR A 145 4.91 -2.31 -2.75
CA TYR A 145 4.88 -3.14 -1.55
C TYR A 145 3.89 -4.28 -1.70
N PHE A 146 4.20 -5.40 -1.02
CA PHE A 146 3.40 -6.61 -1.02
C PHE A 146 3.17 -7.02 0.42
N LEU A 147 1.95 -6.86 0.90
CA LEU A 147 1.54 -7.32 2.22
C LEU A 147 1.02 -8.74 2.11
N VAL A 148 1.81 -9.68 2.60
CA VAL A 148 1.44 -11.11 2.65
C VAL A 148 0.72 -11.37 3.96
N THR A 149 -0.51 -11.86 3.86
CA THR A 149 -1.31 -12.31 5.00
C THR A 149 -1.40 -13.82 5.00
N THR A 150 -1.06 -14.44 6.12
CA THR A 150 -1.01 -15.90 6.27
C THR A 150 -1.20 -16.30 7.73
N GLY A 151 -1.22 -17.57 8.01
CA GLY A 151 -1.29 -18.11 9.35
C GLY A 151 0.07 -18.30 10.02
N ARG A 152 0.06 -18.34 11.35
CA ARG A 152 1.22 -18.72 12.13
C ARG A 152 1.54 -20.20 12.00
N ARG A 153 0.49 -21.05 11.94
CA ARG A 153 0.56 -22.51 11.80
C ARG A 153 -0.24 -23.00 10.60
N VAL A 154 -0.02 -24.24 10.21
CA VAL A 154 -0.70 -24.88 9.07
C VAL A 154 -2.24 -24.84 9.17
N ASN A 155 -2.78 -24.84 10.39
CA ASN A 155 -4.22 -24.81 10.65
C ASN A 155 -4.76 -23.39 10.96
N ASP A 156 -3.92 -22.37 10.81
CA ASP A 156 -4.31 -20.98 11.01
C ASP A 156 -4.61 -20.37 9.64
N PHE A 157 -5.89 -20.36 9.26
CA PHE A 157 -6.38 -19.78 8.01
C PHE A 157 -7.85 -19.38 8.14
N GLY A 158 -8.33 -18.59 7.21
CA GLY A 158 -9.70 -18.09 7.15
C GLY A 158 -9.79 -16.62 6.83
N GLY A 159 -10.95 -16.04 7.11
CA GLY A 159 -11.22 -14.62 6.90
C GLY A 159 -10.35 -13.72 7.78
N PHE A 160 -9.97 -12.56 7.24
CA PHE A 160 -9.18 -11.54 7.93
C PHE A 160 -9.56 -10.12 7.50
N SER A 161 -9.13 -9.15 8.28
CA SER A 161 -9.20 -7.72 7.95
C SER A 161 -7.85 -7.08 8.23
N ASN A 162 -7.32 -6.35 7.24
CA ASN A 162 -6.07 -5.60 7.37
C ASN A 162 -6.30 -4.10 7.23
N THR A 163 -5.49 -3.33 7.92
CA THR A 163 -5.46 -1.87 7.86
C THR A 163 -4.04 -1.39 7.63
N ILE A 164 -3.87 -0.50 6.67
CA ILE A 164 -2.63 0.26 6.44
C ILE A 164 -2.97 1.73 6.68
N SER A 165 -2.22 2.42 7.54
CA SER A 165 -2.44 3.83 7.84
C SER A 165 -1.13 4.60 7.92
N GLY A 166 -1.12 5.84 7.42
CA GLY A 166 0.06 6.69 7.39
C GLY A 166 -0.20 8.06 6.82
N LEU A 167 0.86 8.78 6.45
CA LEU A 167 0.76 10.17 6.00
C LEU A 167 0.12 10.31 4.62
N GLY A 168 0.37 9.35 3.72
CA GLY A 168 -0.09 9.41 2.34
C GLY A 168 -1.19 8.41 2.02
N GLN A 169 -1.79 8.57 0.84
CA GLN A 169 -2.79 7.64 0.32
C GLN A 169 -2.17 6.30 -0.03
N ILE A 170 -2.88 5.24 0.27
CA ILE A 170 -2.54 3.87 -0.08
C ILE A 170 -3.34 3.51 -1.33
N THR A 171 -2.64 3.19 -2.43
CA THR A 171 -3.24 2.86 -3.72
C THR A 171 -3.00 1.39 -4.04
N PRO A 172 -4.06 0.56 -4.07
CA PRO A 172 -3.95 -0.83 -4.52
C PRO A 172 -3.45 -0.92 -5.95
N ILE A 173 -2.63 -1.92 -6.24
CA ILE A 173 -2.22 -2.27 -7.61
C ILE A 173 -3.14 -3.41 -8.06
N PRO A 174 -4.00 -3.21 -9.09
CA PRO A 174 -4.84 -4.27 -9.59
C PRO A 174 -4.01 -5.41 -10.19
N GLU A 175 -4.39 -6.64 -9.95
CA GLU A 175 -3.79 -7.79 -10.64
C GLU A 175 -3.97 -7.65 -12.16
N SER A 176 -2.95 -8.07 -12.92
CA SER A 176 -2.93 -7.94 -14.40
C SER A 176 -4.12 -8.61 -15.09
N ASP A 177 -4.67 -9.65 -14.50
CA ASP A 177 -5.84 -10.37 -15.01
C ASP A 177 -7.13 -9.54 -14.95
N LEU A 178 -7.29 -8.70 -13.91
CA LEU A 178 -8.42 -7.77 -13.81
C LEU A 178 -8.33 -6.64 -14.84
N ILE A 179 -7.13 -6.15 -15.12
CA ILE A 179 -6.92 -5.12 -16.16
C ILE A 179 -7.26 -5.68 -17.53
N SER A 180 -6.85 -6.91 -17.82
CA SER A 180 -7.17 -7.60 -19.08
C SER A 180 -8.66 -7.84 -19.23
N ALA A 181 -9.37 -8.22 -18.16
CA ALA A 181 -10.82 -8.41 -18.17
C ALA A 181 -11.58 -7.07 -18.35
N MET A 182 -11.12 -5.99 -17.72
CA MET A 182 -11.70 -4.65 -17.87
C MET A 182 -11.51 -4.10 -19.31
N LEU A 183 -10.34 -4.31 -19.89
CA LEU A 183 -10.09 -3.93 -21.29
C LEU A 183 -10.93 -4.75 -22.26
N ALA A 184 -11.10 -6.05 -22.03
CA ALA A 184 -11.94 -6.92 -22.86
C ALA A 184 -13.42 -6.51 -22.79
N THR A 185 -13.96 -6.22 -21.61
CA THR A 185 -15.35 -5.75 -21.43
C THR A 185 -15.56 -4.34 -21.97
N GLY A 186 -14.62 -3.42 -21.79
CA GLY A 186 -14.66 -2.08 -22.35
C GLY A 186 -14.61 -2.09 -23.88
N GLY A 187 -13.79 -2.96 -24.47
CA GLY A 187 -13.70 -3.15 -25.92
C GLY A 187 -14.99 -3.67 -26.54
N ILE A 188 -15.68 -4.61 -25.90
CA ILE A 188 -16.97 -5.14 -26.37
C ILE A 188 -18.06 -4.06 -26.30
N THR A 189 -18.09 -3.26 -25.24
CA THR A 189 -19.07 -2.17 -25.11
C THR A 189 -18.88 -1.11 -26.18
N LEU A 190 -17.64 -0.78 -26.54
CA LEU A 190 -17.33 0.18 -27.60
C LEU A 190 -17.71 -0.35 -29.01
N LEU A 191 -17.51 -1.65 -29.25
CA LEU A 191 -17.89 -2.30 -30.49
C LEU A 191 -19.42 -2.37 -30.67
N LEU A 192 -20.15 -2.64 -29.61
CA LEU A 192 -21.63 -2.66 -29.64
C LEU A 192 -22.21 -1.25 -29.82
N TYR A 193 -21.57 -0.23 -29.24
CA TYR A 193 -21.95 1.16 -29.44
C TYR A 193 -21.75 1.61 -30.90
N LYS A 194 -20.61 1.31 -31.50
CA LYS A 194 -20.36 1.61 -32.93
C LYS A 194 -21.34 0.91 -33.87
N ARG A 195 -21.73 -0.34 -33.59
CA ARG A 195 -22.74 -1.05 -34.41
C ARG A 195 -24.13 -0.42 -34.32
N LYS A 196 -24.54 0.10 -33.17
CA LYS A 196 -25.84 0.78 -33.05
C LYS A 196 -25.91 2.11 -33.78
N VAL A 197 -24.78 2.82 -33.94
CA VAL A 197 -24.72 4.09 -34.65
C VAL A 197 -24.78 3.90 -36.19
N VAL A 198 -24.26 2.78 -36.69
CA VAL A 198 -24.27 2.48 -38.14
C VAL A 198 -25.64 1.98 -38.65
N LEU A 199 -26.53 1.52 -37.77
CA LEU A 199 -27.86 1.03 -38.12
C LEU A 199 -28.98 2.11 -38.08
N LYS A 200 -28.62 3.40 -37.94
CA LYS A 200 -29.54 4.54 -37.89
C LYS A 200 -29.33 5.57 -39.02
N ILE A 201 -28.76 5.13 -40.16
CA ILE A 201 -28.69 5.94 -41.38
C ILE A 201 -29.55 5.26 -42.42
#